data_d70be632594708f40ef996549f56ff1a
#
_entry.id   d70be632594708f40ef996549f56ff1a
#
_cell.length_a   1.000
_cell.length_b   1.000
_cell.length_c   1.000
_cell.angle_alpha   90.00
_cell.angle_beta   90.00
_cell.angle_gamma   90.00
#
_symmetry.space_group_name_H-M   'P 1'
#
loop_
_entity.id
_entity.type
_entity.pdbx_description
1 polymer ?
#
loop_
_entity_poly.entity_id
_entity_poly.type
_entity_poly.pdbx_seq_one_letter_code
_entity_poly.pdbx_strand_id
1 'polypeptide(L)'
;MKYITISNLSFAYEEGGRLILKDINTEVKAGEFICILGQSGCGKSTLLRLLAGLEKPTEGEIRIGEQKIEGASLERGVVFQDYGLFPWMTAGENIMLALKQRFPERSKQELKDIALNMLKEVGLKETVYKMLPKELSGGMKQRCAIAQAFSMNPPILLMDEPFGALDAVTRARLQDLILKLWAQD
;
A
#
# COMPACT_ATOMS: atom_id res chain seq x y z
N MET A 1 -1.00 -4.35 -21.33
CA MET A 1 -1.60 -3.76 -20.11
C MET A 1 -1.60 -4.82 -19.02
N LYS A 2 -1.05 -4.52 -17.83
CA LYS A 2 -1.13 -5.45 -16.70
C LYS A 2 -2.54 -5.39 -16.12
N TYR A 3 -3.21 -6.50 -15.93
CA TYR A 3 -4.48 -6.64 -15.24
C TYR A 3 -4.36 -7.71 -14.16
N ILE A 4 -5.21 -7.67 -13.16
CA ILE A 4 -5.23 -8.64 -12.07
C ILE A 4 -6.37 -9.61 -12.33
N THR A 5 -6.08 -10.90 -12.30
CA THR A 5 -7.09 -11.96 -12.36
C THR A 5 -7.03 -12.77 -11.07
N ILE A 6 -8.16 -12.93 -10.42
CA ILE A 6 -8.36 -13.80 -9.26
C ILE A 6 -9.26 -14.94 -9.70
N SER A 7 -8.80 -16.17 -9.54
CA SER A 7 -9.51 -17.37 -9.98
C SER A 7 -9.64 -18.38 -8.84
N ASN A 8 -10.90 -18.69 -8.47
CA ASN A 8 -11.29 -19.69 -7.47
C ASN A 8 -10.54 -19.54 -6.15
N LEU A 9 -10.27 -18.29 -5.76
CA LEU A 9 -9.45 -17.97 -4.60
C LEU A 9 -10.18 -18.31 -3.31
N SER A 10 -9.61 -19.24 -2.54
CA SER A 10 -10.01 -19.53 -1.18
C SER A 10 -8.80 -19.42 -0.24
N PHE A 11 -9.04 -18.98 0.99
CA PHE A 11 -7.98 -18.80 1.97
C PHE A 11 -8.44 -19.10 3.40
N ALA A 12 -7.62 -19.85 4.13
CA ALA A 12 -7.65 -20.03 5.57
C ALA A 12 -6.25 -19.81 6.14
N TYR A 13 -6.16 -19.27 7.38
CA TYR A 13 -4.86 -19.08 8.04
C TYR A 13 -4.25 -20.39 8.54
N GLU A 14 -5.08 -21.38 8.83
CA GLU A 14 -4.66 -22.70 9.30
C GLU A 14 -5.13 -23.78 8.33
N GLU A 15 -4.33 -24.81 8.14
CA GLU A 15 -4.67 -25.95 7.30
C GLU A 15 -5.92 -26.65 7.85
N GLY A 16 -6.95 -26.82 7.03
CA GLY A 16 -8.26 -27.35 7.44
C GLY A 16 -9.09 -26.41 8.31
N GLY A 17 -8.63 -25.17 8.54
CA GLY A 17 -9.32 -24.15 9.32
C GLY A 17 -10.51 -23.53 8.61
N ARG A 18 -11.18 -22.59 9.28
CA ARG A 18 -12.28 -21.83 8.71
C ARG A 18 -11.81 -20.97 7.54
N LEU A 19 -12.46 -21.10 6.40
CA LEU A 19 -12.23 -20.23 5.26
C LEU A 19 -12.60 -18.76 5.61
N ILE A 20 -11.65 -17.88 5.42
CA ILE A 20 -11.84 -16.42 5.53
C ILE A 20 -12.34 -15.86 4.17
N LEU A 21 -11.79 -16.39 3.08
CA LEU A 21 -12.23 -16.12 1.73
C LEU A 21 -12.63 -17.44 1.08
N LYS A 22 -13.70 -17.42 0.28
CA LYS A 22 -14.23 -18.61 -0.38
C LYS A 22 -14.59 -18.29 -1.81
N ASP A 23 -13.97 -19.03 -2.74
CA ASP A 23 -14.26 -19.01 -4.18
C ASP A 23 -14.41 -17.61 -4.79
N ILE A 24 -13.43 -16.73 -4.50
CA ILE A 24 -13.41 -15.38 -5.04
C ILE A 24 -12.94 -15.44 -6.49
N ASN A 25 -13.75 -14.90 -7.37
CA ASN A 25 -13.47 -14.79 -8.81
C ASN A 25 -13.70 -13.35 -9.24
N THR A 26 -12.66 -12.69 -9.76
CA THR A 26 -12.78 -11.32 -10.27
C THR A 26 -11.61 -10.96 -11.19
N GLU A 27 -11.82 -9.95 -12.00
CA GLU A 27 -10.80 -9.37 -12.87
C GLU A 27 -10.78 -7.86 -12.68
N VAL A 28 -9.57 -7.28 -12.57
CA VAL A 28 -9.35 -5.84 -12.47
C VAL A 28 -8.50 -5.41 -13.65
N LYS A 29 -9.00 -4.48 -14.44
CA LYS A 29 -8.30 -3.95 -15.62
C LYS A 29 -7.26 -2.89 -15.22
N ALA A 30 -6.28 -2.70 -16.09
CA ALA A 30 -5.33 -1.62 -15.90
C ALA A 30 -6.04 -0.25 -15.85
N GLY A 31 -5.64 0.60 -14.91
CA GLY A 31 -6.22 1.92 -14.70
C GLY A 31 -7.55 1.92 -13.91
N GLU A 32 -8.06 0.79 -13.45
CA GLU A 32 -9.25 0.77 -12.60
C GLU A 32 -8.93 1.16 -11.15
N PHE A 33 -9.81 1.95 -10.56
CA PHE A 33 -9.84 2.26 -9.13
C PHE A 33 -10.92 1.42 -8.46
N ILE A 34 -10.50 0.47 -7.60
CA ILE A 34 -11.41 -0.49 -6.96
C ILE A 34 -11.58 -0.17 -5.48
N CYS A 35 -12.83 -0.07 -5.03
CA CYS A 35 -13.18 0.02 -3.62
C CYS A 35 -13.77 -1.30 -3.13
N ILE A 36 -13.14 -1.91 -2.13
CA ILE A 36 -13.63 -3.12 -1.47
C ILE A 36 -14.42 -2.71 -0.23
N LEU A 37 -15.72 -2.97 -0.22
CA LEU A 37 -16.62 -2.64 0.87
C LEU A 37 -17.06 -3.91 1.61
N GLY A 38 -17.24 -3.79 2.92
CA GLY A 38 -17.72 -4.88 3.75
C GLY A 38 -17.56 -4.59 5.24
N GLN A 39 -18.23 -5.37 6.07
CA GLN A 39 -18.13 -5.26 7.52
C GLN A 39 -16.72 -5.57 8.01
N SER A 40 -16.37 -5.09 9.22
CA SER A 40 -15.11 -5.46 9.86
C SER A 40 -15.02 -6.99 10.02
N GLY A 41 -13.83 -7.55 9.73
CA GLY A 41 -13.61 -9.00 9.83
C GLY A 41 -14.12 -9.84 8.64
N CYS A 42 -14.66 -9.25 7.58
CA CYS A 42 -15.13 -10.02 6.41
C CYS A 42 -14.03 -10.45 5.42
N GLY A 43 -12.74 -10.18 5.73
CA GLY A 43 -11.61 -10.64 4.91
C GLY A 43 -11.00 -9.61 3.96
N LYS A 44 -11.36 -8.33 4.03
CA LYS A 44 -10.79 -7.27 3.15
C LYS A 44 -9.27 -7.18 3.27
N SER A 45 -8.75 -7.03 4.48
CA SER A 45 -7.30 -6.98 4.74
C SER A 45 -6.60 -8.28 4.32
N THR A 46 -7.26 -9.43 4.49
CA THR A 46 -6.76 -10.74 4.04
C THR A 46 -6.60 -10.77 2.53
N LEU A 47 -7.62 -10.29 1.78
CA LEU A 47 -7.53 -10.21 0.32
C LEU A 47 -6.39 -9.28 -0.14
N LEU A 48 -6.22 -8.13 0.53
CA LEU A 48 -5.11 -7.22 0.22
C LEU A 48 -3.75 -7.85 0.52
N ARG A 49 -3.60 -8.63 1.59
CA ARG A 49 -2.36 -9.37 1.92
C ARG A 49 -2.03 -10.42 0.86
N LEU A 50 -3.03 -11.14 0.35
CA LEU A 50 -2.87 -12.09 -0.76
C LEU A 50 -2.47 -11.38 -2.05
N LEU A 51 -3.09 -10.25 -2.39
CA LEU A 51 -2.73 -9.41 -3.53
C LEU A 51 -1.31 -8.85 -3.40
N ALA A 52 -0.89 -8.49 -2.19
CA ALA A 52 0.47 -8.04 -1.90
C ALA A 52 1.51 -9.18 -2.02
N GLY A 53 1.07 -10.45 -1.99
CA GLY A 53 1.95 -11.62 -1.97
C GLY A 53 2.55 -11.90 -0.59
N LEU A 54 1.94 -11.40 0.47
CA LEU A 54 2.34 -11.63 1.86
C LEU A 54 1.77 -12.93 2.43
N GLU A 55 0.69 -13.42 1.82
CA GLU A 55 0.05 -14.70 2.09
C GLU A 55 -0.08 -15.49 0.80
N LYS A 56 -0.21 -16.81 0.91
CA LYS A 56 -0.44 -17.69 -0.24
C LYS A 56 -1.87 -18.22 -0.20
N PRO A 57 -2.60 -18.27 -1.32
CA PRO A 57 -3.91 -18.89 -1.38
C PRO A 57 -3.88 -20.34 -0.88
N THR A 58 -4.94 -20.78 -0.17
CA THR A 58 -5.18 -22.20 0.12
C THR A 58 -5.61 -22.92 -1.16
N GLU A 59 -6.46 -22.28 -1.95
CA GLU A 59 -6.92 -22.77 -3.26
C GLU A 59 -7.00 -21.61 -4.26
N GLY A 60 -6.93 -21.93 -5.53
CA GLY A 60 -6.99 -20.95 -6.61
C GLY A 60 -5.68 -20.18 -6.78
N GLU A 61 -5.75 -19.06 -7.49
CA GLU A 61 -4.58 -18.24 -7.77
C GLU A 61 -4.92 -16.77 -8.04
N ILE A 62 -3.89 -15.94 -7.88
CA ILE A 62 -3.92 -14.54 -8.30
C ILE A 62 -2.81 -14.34 -9.34
N ARG A 63 -3.16 -13.69 -10.45
CA ARG A 63 -2.21 -13.36 -11.54
C ARG A 63 -2.19 -11.87 -11.81
N ILE A 64 -1.04 -11.37 -12.24
CA ILE A 64 -0.86 -10.01 -12.78
C ILE A 64 -0.37 -10.18 -14.22
N GLY A 65 -1.26 -9.93 -15.19
CA GLY A 65 -1.05 -10.36 -16.56
C GLY A 65 -0.90 -11.88 -16.63
N GLU A 66 0.22 -12.36 -17.17
CA GLU A 66 0.49 -13.80 -17.28
C GLU A 66 1.21 -14.37 -16.05
N GLN A 67 1.70 -13.53 -15.13
CA GLN A 67 2.51 -13.96 -14.00
C GLN A 67 1.65 -14.22 -12.76
N LYS A 68 1.81 -15.39 -12.16
CA LYS A 68 1.22 -15.73 -10.85
C LYS A 68 1.93 -14.97 -9.74
N ILE A 69 1.17 -14.50 -8.75
CA ILE A 69 1.75 -13.92 -7.52
C ILE A 69 2.30 -15.06 -6.66
N GLU A 70 3.61 -15.08 -6.48
CA GLU A 70 4.30 -16.07 -5.63
C GLU A 70 4.85 -15.49 -4.33
N GLY A 71 4.96 -14.16 -4.25
CA GLY A 71 5.49 -13.44 -3.08
C GLY A 71 5.41 -11.93 -3.22
N ALA A 72 5.95 -11.21 -2.23
CA ALA A 72 6.02 -9.76 -2.25
C ALA A 72 6.89 -9.22 -3.40
N SER A 73 6.55 -8.03 -3.90
CA SER A 73 7.26 -7.39 -5.01
C SER A 73 7.17 -5.87 -4.88
N LEU A 74 8.21 -5.17 -5.35
CA LEU A 74 8.23 -3.71 -5.44
C LEU A 74 7.25 -3.12 -6.47
N GLU A 75 6.62 -3.96 -7.29
CA GLU A 75 5.55 -3.54 -8.20
C GLU A 75 4.20 -3.34 -7.49
N ARG A 76 4.12 -3.72 -6.22
CA ARG A 76 2.92 -3.59 -5.38
C ARG A 76 3.23 -2.75 -4.15
N GLY A 77 2.83 -1.49 -4.18
CA GLY A 77 2.87 -0.62 -3.01
C GLY A 77 1.73 -0.97 -2.05
N VAL A 78 2.01 -1.00 -0.75
CA VAL A 78 1.00 -1.32 0.26
C VAL A 78 0.99 -0.26 1.34
N VAL A 79 -0.22 0.23 1.64
CA VAL A 79 -0.49 1.07 2.83
C VAL A 79 -1.26 0.22 3.82
N PHE A 80 -0.62 -0.15 4.92
CA PHE A 80 -1.22 -0.99 5.96
C PHE A 80 -2.05 -0.16 6.93
N GLN A 81 -3.03 -0.80 7.59
CA GLN A 81 -3.85 -0.20 8.63
C GLN A 81 -3.03 0.23 9.86
N ASP A 82 -1.96 -0.50 10.19
CA ASP A 82 -1.01 -0.21 11.27
C ASP A 82 0.17 0.66 10.83
N TYR A 83 0.07 1.26 9.64
CA TYR A 83 1.04 2.14 8.98
C TYR A 83 2.29 1.44 8.42
N GLY A 84 2.74 0.31 8.95
CA GLY A 84 3.92 -0.42 8.51
C GLY A 84 5.24 0.35 8.61
N LEU A 85 5.32 1.35 9.49
CA LEU A 85 6.54 2.13 9.72
C LEU A 85 7.45 1.42 10.73
N PHE A 86 8.75 1.32 10.43
CA PHE A 86 9.74 0.83 11.37
C PHE A 86 9.92 1.82 12.53
N PRO A 87 9.62 1.43 13.77
CA PRO A 87 9.58 2.37 14.91
C PRO A 87 10.94 2.94 15.32
N TRP A 88 12.03 2.29 14.93
CA TRP A 88 13.41 2.73 15.19
C TRP A 88 14.03 3.59 14.08
N MET A 89 13.29 3.83 13.00
CA MET A 89 13.70 4.66 11.87
C MET A 89 12.85 5.93 11.82
N THR A 90 13.45 7.06 11.45
CA THR A 90 12.70 8.30 11.22
C THR A 90 11.73 8.15 10.05
N ALA A 91 10.76 9.07 9.92
CA ALA A 91 9.85 9.08 8.78
C ALA A 91 10.61 9.13 7.44
N GLY A 92 11.64 9.97 7.37
CA GLY A 92 12.50 10.05 6.19
C GLY A 92 13.27 8.77 5.90
N GLU A 93 13.81 8.11 6.93
CA GLU A 93 14.54 6.84 6.78
C GLU A 93 13.61 5.70 6.34
N ASN A 94 12.37 5.66 6.82
CA ASN A 94 11.35 4.71 6.35
C ASN A 94 11.11 4.87 4.85
N ILE A 95 10.86 6.10 4.37
CA ILE A 95 10.65 6.38 2.94
C ILE A 95 11.92 6.07 2.14
N MET A 96 13.09 6.48 2.64
CA MET A 96 14.38 6.25 1.99
C MET A 96 14.71 4.77 1.83
N LEU A 97 14.31 3.92 2.79
CA LEU A 97 14.50 2.46 2.70
C LEU A 97 13.76 1.90 1.49
N ALA A 98 12.49 2.26 1.32
CA ALA A 98 11.68 1.84 0.19
C ALA A 98 12.24 2.36 -1.15
N LEU A 99 12.60 3.64 -1.19
CA LEU A 99 13.18 4.26 -2.38
C LEU A 99 14.51 3.61 -2.82
N LYS A 100 15.39 3.27 -1.87
CA LYS A 100 16.66 2.57 -2.19
C LYS A 100 16.45 1.20 -2.82
N GLN A 101 15.42 0.47 -2.39
CA GLN A 101 15.07 -0.82 -2.99
C GLN A 101 14.50 -0.64 -4.40
N ARG A 102 13.71 0.40 -4.61
CA ARG A 102 13.05 0.67 -5.90
C ARG A 102 13.99 1.27 -6.94
N PHE A 103 14.89 2.17 -6.50
CA PHE A 103 15.80 2.94 -7.36
C PHE A 103 17.23 2.85 -6.86
N PRO A 104 17.85 1.65 -6.89
CA PRO A 104 19.19 1.43 -6.33
C PRO A 104 20.29 2.25 -7.03
N GLU A 105 20.04 2.68 -8.27
CA GLU A 105 20.97 3.47 -9.10
C GLU A 105 20.99 4.96 -8.73
N ARG A 106 19.97 5.45 -8.01
CA ARG A 106 19.88 6.88 -7.67
C ARG A 106 20.76 7.26 -6.48
N SER A 107 21.30 8.45 -6.52
CA SER A 107 22.07 9.02 -5.42
C SER A 107 21.22 9.22 -4.16
N LYS A 108 21.89 9.20 -3.01
CA LYS A 108 21.23 9.47 -1.71
C LYS A 108 20.52 10.83 -1.69
N GLN A 109 21.06 11.84 -2.37
CA GLN A 109 20.48 13.18 -2.42
C GLN A 109 19.19 13.17 -3.24
N GLU A 110 19.19 12.56 -4.43
CA GLU A 110 17.99 12.45 -5.27
C GLU A 110 16.85 11.71 -4.54
N LEU A 111 17.18 10.60 -3.87
CA LEU A 111 16.18 9.85 -3.10
C LEU A 111 15.63 10.68 -1.93
N LYS A 112 16.48 11.47 -1.27
CA LYS A 112 16.05 12.38 -0.20
C LYS A 112 15.11 13.47 -0.73
N ASP A 113 15.40 14.03 -1.89
CA ASP A 113 14.56 15.06 -2.51
C ASP A 113 13.19 14.49 -2.90
N ILE A 114 13.14 13.26 -3.41
CA ILE A 114 11.87 12.55 -3.66
C ILE A 114 11.09 12.38 -2.34
N ALA A 115 11.74 11.93 -1.28
CA ALA A 115 11.09 11.71 0.02
C ALA A 115 10.53 13.03 0.61
N LEU A 116 11.30 14.12 0.56
CA LEU A 116 10.87 15.44 1.04
C LEU A 116 9.70 16.00 0.21
N ASN A 117 9.75 15.86 -1.12
CA ASN A 117 8.67 16.28 -1.99
C ASN A 117 7.39 15.49 -1.70
N MET A 118 7.48 14.17 -1.52
CA MET A 118 6.31 13.36 -1.22
C MET A 118 5.73 13.68 0.16
N LEU A 119 6.56 13.94 1.18
CA LEU A 119 6.07 14.42 2.48
C LEU A 119 5.28 15.72 2.34
N LYS A 120 5.75 16.66 1.51
CA LYS A 120 5.05 17.92 1.23
C LYS A 120 3.71 17.67 0.50
N GLU A 121 3.68 16.78 -0.48
CA GLU A 121 2.46 16.42 -1.23
C GLU A 121 1.36 15.87 -0.30
N VAL A 122 1.73 15.03 0.68
CA VAL A 122 0.78 14.53 1.70
C VAL A 122 0.49 15.55 2.80
N GLY A 123 0.94 16.80 2.67
CA GLY A 123 0.66 17.91 3.60
C GLY A 123 1.43 17.82 4.91
N LEU A 124 2.62 17.21 4.92
CA LEU A 124 3.52 17.16 6.06
C LEU A 124 4.66 18.20 5.91
N LYS A 125 5.09 18.77 7.03
CA LYS A 125 6.22 19.69 7.06
C LYS A 125 7.53 18.92 6.87
N GLU A 126 8.54 19.56 6.30
CA GLU A 126 9.88 18.98 6.11
C GLU A 126 10.51 18.50 7.43
N THR A 127 10.21 19.15 8.55
CA THR A 127 10.69 18.75 9.88
C THR A 127 10.32 17.32 10.26
N VAL A 128 9.20 16.80 9.72
CA VAL A 128 8.73 15.43 9.94
C VAL A 128 9.74 14.39 9.45
N TYR A 129 10.53 14.72 8.43
CA TYR A 129 11.56 13.84 7.88
C TYR A 129 12.50 13.26 8.97
N LYS A 130 12.82 14.06 10.02
CA LYS A 130 13.71 13.67 11.09
C LYS A 130 13.01 13.10 12.33
N MET A 131 11.68 13.03 12.34
CA MET A 131 10.90 12.54 13.48
C MET A 131 10.76 11.02 13.45
N LEU A 132 10.82 10.39 14.62
CA LEU A 132 10.52 8.98 14.81
C LEU A 132 8.99 8.74 14.82
N PRO A 133 8.50 7.55 14.45
CA PRO A 133 7.06 7.24 14.49
C PRO A 133 6.38 7.52 15.84
N LYS A 134 7.07 7.33 16.96
CA LYS A 134 6.55 7.64 18.30
C LYS A 134 6.25 9.13 18.54
N GLU A 135 6.87 10.01 17.77
CA GLU A 135 6.70 11.47 17.84
C GLU A 135 5.59 11.97 16.91
N LEU A 136 5.02 11.08 16.08
CA LEU A 136 3.99 11.39 15.11
C LEU A 136 2.58 11.05 15.64
N SER A 137 1.60 11.90 15.34
CA SER A 137 0.19 11.54 15.53
C SER A 137 -0.23 10.40 14.60
N GLY A 138 -1.36 9.73 14.87
CA GLY A 138 -1.90 8.69 13.99
C GLY A 138 -2.09 9.17 12.54
N GLY A 139 -2.66 10.36 12.37
CA GLY A 139 -2.83 10.96 11.04
C GLY A 139 -1.51 11.33 10.35
N MET A 140 -0.46 11.69 11.09
CA MET A 140 0.87 11.91 10.53
C MET A 140 1.52 10.59 10.11
N LYS A 141 1.42 9.53 10.92
CA LYS A 141 1.90 8.17 10.56
C LYS A 141 1.23 7.67 9.28
N GLN A 142 -0.09 7.84 9.19
CA GLN A 142 -0.86 7.47 8.01
C GLN A 142 -0.34 8.19 6.76
N ARG A 143 -0.13 9.50 6.84
CA ARG A 143 0.41 10.29 5.73
C ARG A 143 1.85 9.89 5.38
N CYS A 144 2.67 9.54 6.36
CA CYS A 144 4.02 8.99 6.10
C CYS A 144 3.95 7.65 5.37
N ALA A 145 3.05 6.74 5.76
CA ALA A 145 2.86 5.46 5.10
C ALA A 145 2.37 5.64 3.64
N ILE A 146 1.45 6.57 3.41
CA ILE A 146 1.01 6.94 2.06
C ILE A 146 2.18 7.51 1.26
N ALA A 147 2.95 8.45 1.82
CA ALA A 147 4.13 9.02 1.17
C ALA A 147 5.15 7.94 0.80
N GLN A 148 5.40 6.97 1.67
CA GLN A 148 6.29 5.85 1.41
C GLN A 148 5.80 5.01 0.22
N ALA A 149 4.54 4.61 0.20
CA ALA A 149 3.97 3.78 -0.86
C ALA A 149 3.97 4.49 -2.22
N PHE A 150 3.55 5.76 -2.26
CA PHE A 150 3.50 6.54 -3.49
C PHE A 150 4.88 6.94 -4.04
N SER A 151 5.86 7.20 -3.17
CA SER A 151 7.22 7.59 -3.60
C SER A 151 7.90 6.54 -4.48
N MET A 152 7.52 5.27 -4.34
CA MET A 152 8.03 4.16 -5.17
C MET A 152 7.42 4.11 -6.57
N ASN A 153 6.35 4.86 -6.82
CA ASN A 153 5.56 4.83 -8.05
C ASN A 153 5.26 3.37 -8.50
N PRO A 154 4.59 2.56 -7.67
CA PRO A 154 4.30 1.18 -8.02
C PRO A 154 3.14 1.11 -9.01
N PRO A 155 3.16 0.20 -10.00
CA PRO A 155 2.04 0.02 -10.94
C PRO A 155 0.74 -0.47 -10.29
N ILE A 156 0.81 -1.03 -9.08
CA ILE A 156 -0.34 -1.46 -8.29
C ILE A 156 -0.20 -0.88 -6.89
N LEU A 157 -1.24 -0.20 -6.41
CA LEU A 157 -1.31 0.34 -5.06
C LEU A 157 -2.45 -0.31 -4.29
N LEU A 158 -2.12 -0.90 -3.16
CA LEU A 158 -3.05 -1.57 -2.25
C LEU A 158 -3.16 -0.76 -0.97
N MET A 159 -4.37 -0.43 -0.55
CA MET A 159 -4.59 0.39 0.65
C MET A 159 -5.60 -0.27 1.58
N ASP A 160 -5.19 -0.53 2.82
CA ASP A 160 -6.05 -1.06 3.87
C ASP A 160 -6.48 0.05 4.82
N GLU A 161 -7.73 0.49 4.71
CA GLU A 161 -8.33 1.59 5.49
C GLU A 161 -7.48 2.88 5.54
N PRO A 162 -7.01 3.41 4.38
CA PRO A 162 -5.98 4.47 4.33
C PRO A 162 -6.40 5.80 4.94
N PHE A 163 -7.67 5.97 5.29
CA PHE A 163 -8.22 7.23 5.80
C PHE A 163 -8.77 7.13 7.24
N GLY A 164 -8.64 5.97 7.90
CA GLY A 164 -9.29 5.69 9.17
C GLY A 164 -8.86 6.63 10.31
N ALA A 165 -7.59 7.02 10.34
CA ALA A 165 -7.01 7.87 11.39
C ALA A 165 -7.02 9.37 11.07
N LEU A 166 -7.71 9.81 9.99
CA LEU A 166 -7.66 11.17 9.48
C LEU A 166 -8.92 11.97 9.84
N ASP A 167 -8.73 13.25 10.17
CA ASP A 167 -9.83 14.23 10.22
C ASP A 167 -10.44 14.46 8.83
N ALA A 168 -11.64 15.01 8.78
CA ALA A 168 -12.41 15.18 7.55
C ALA A 168 -11.68 16.01 6.48
N VAL A 169 -10.98 17.09 6.89
CA VAL A 169 -10.29 17.99 5.96
C VAL A 169 -9.06 17.32 5.38
N THR A 170 -8.26 16.67 6.22
CA THR A 170 -7.06 15.91 5.78
C THR A 170 -7.46 14.74 4.89
N ARG A 171 -8.54 14.04 5.24
CA ARG A 171 -9.10 12.94 4.44
C ARG A 171 -9.45 13.41 3.03
N ALA A 172 -10.22 14.49 2.90
CA ALA A 172 -10.61 15.03 1.60
C ALA A 172 -9.39 15.40 0.76
N ARG A 173 -8.39 16.08 1.34
CA ARG A 173 -7.15 16.43 0.63
C ARG A 173 -6.37 15.22 0.13
N LEU A 174 -6.27 14.16 0.93
CA LEU A 174 -5.58 12.95 0.51
C LEU A 174 -6.37 12.14 -0.51
N GLN A 175 -7.70 12.14 -0.44
CA GLN A 175 -8.54 11.56 -1.49
C GLN A 175 -8.30 12.27 -2.83
N ASP A 176 -8.30 13.61 -2.83
CA ASP A 176 -7.98 14.41 -4.03
C ASP A 176 -6.58 14.13 -4.56
N LEU A 177 -5.58 13.99 -3.67
CA LEU A 177 -4.21 13.64 -4.08
C LEU A 177 -4.16 12.26 -4.74
N ILE A 178 -4.77 11.25 -4.12
CA ILE A 178 -4.81 9.88 -4.67
C ILE A 178 -5.48 9.88 -6.04
N LEU A 179 -6.60 10.57 -6.19
CA LEU A 179 -7.30 10.68 -7.47
C LEU A 179 -6.46 11.40 -8.53
N LYS A 180 -5.73 12.44 -8.16
CA LYS A 180 -4.81 13.13 -9.07
C LYS A 180 -3.67 12.23 -9.53
N LEU A 181 -3.04 11.50 -8.60
CA LEU A 181 -1.94 10.59 -8.91
C LEU A 181 -2.44 9.42 -9.78
N TRP A 182 -3.61 8.88 -9.48
CA TRP A 182 -4.23 7.85 -10.32
C TRP A 182 -4.59 8.33 -11.73
N ALA A 183 -4.99 9.59 -11.90
CA ALA A 183 -5.37 10.16 -13.20
C ALA A 183 -4.18 10.59 -14.08
N GLN A 184 -2.94 10.57 -13.55
CA GLN A 184 -1.73 10.95 -14.29
C GLN A 184 -1.09 9.79 -15.07
N ASP A 185 -1.50 8.55 -14.80
CA ASP A 185 -1.08 7.32 -15.47
C ASP A 185 -2.15 6.85 -16.47
#